data_a62537d359eaec4390d7662f5a25b83f
#
_entry.id   a62537d359eaec4390d7662f5a25b83f
#
_cell.length_a   1.000
_cell.length_b   1.000
_cell.length_c   1.000
_cell.angle_alpha   90.00
_cell.angle_beta   90.00
_cell.angle_gamma   90.00
#
_symmetry.space_group_name_H-M   'P 1'
#
loop_
_entity.id
_entity.type
_entity.pdbx_description
1 polymer ?
#
loop_
_entity_poly.entity_id
_entity_poly.type
_entity_poly.pdbx_seq_one_letter_code
_entity_poly.pdbx_strand_id
1 'polypeptide(L)'
;MHMKTYLFVFLLFISLISKGQDSLDDLLGSTSSTNKPISTTFSSTRIVTGHSVEMIPKGVGEFRISHRFGTIEEGFYDIFGLDQAKIRLGYDYGITDNIMVGFGRNSHRKVYDIFAKFSFLNQTIDNSTPITLQYLFASSMETLRYGIKIPFMQRFAQINQVLVAKKINNLSLQIMPSLMIHEYDSYDNNIFTGIGGAIRYLVGKRVAINLE
;
A
#
# COMPACT_ATOMS: atom_id res chain seq x y z
N MET A 1 -1.25 13.60 -39.28
CA MET A 1 -2.64 13.66 -38.76
C MET A 1 -3.18 12.30 -38.29
N HIS A 2 -2.52 11.17 -38.61
CA HIS A 2 -3.03 9.81 -38.30
C HIS A 2 -2.66 9.24 -36.91
N MET A 3 -1.63 9.78 -36.24
CA MET A 3 -1.18 9.22 -34.94
C MET A 3 -2.18 9.48 -33.80
N LYS A 4 -2.91 10.59 -33.83
CA LYS A 4 -3.94 10.91 -32.80
C LYS A 4 -5.16 9.98 -32.90
N THR A 5 -5.47 9.52 -34.10
CA THR A 5 -6.63 8.62 -34.37
C THR A 5 -6.35 7.22 -33.84
N TYR A 6 -5.11 6.71 -34.00
CA TYR A 6 -4.73 5.39 -33.47
C TYR A 6 -4.67 5.35 -31.95
N LEU A 7 -4.25 6.46 -31.30
CA LEU A 7 -4.26 6.58 -29.85
C LEU A 7 -5.68 6.55 -29.29
N PHE A 8 -6.63 7.21 -29.98
CA PHE A 8 -8.04 7.24 -29.57
C PHE A 8 -8.71 5.85 -29.75
N VAL A 9 -8.43 5.16 -30.83
CA VAL A 9 -8.92 3.80 -31.06
C VAL A 9 -8.31 2.81 -30.06
N PHE A 10 -7.03 2.95 -29.70
CA PHE A 10 -6.37 2.11 -28.69
C PHE A 10 -6.99 2.32 -27.28
N LEU A 11 -7.28 3.56 -26.90
CA LEU A 11 -7.99 3.88 -25.65
C LEU A 11 -9.42 3.33 -25.63
N LEU A 12 -10.12 3.32 -26.75
CA LEU A 12 -11.47 2.76 -26.86
C LEU A 12 -11.47 1.22 -26.71
N PHE A 13 -10.43 0.54 -27.16
CA PHE A 13 -10.29 -0.92 -27.02
C PHE A 13 -10.01 -1.35 -25.58
N ILE A 14 -9.31 -0.52 -24.78
CA ILE A 14 -9.05 -0.82 -23.36
C ILE A 14 -10.33 -0.79 -22.53
N SER A 15 -11.34 0.01 -22.92
CA SER A 15 -12.62 0.11 -22.20
C SER A 15 -13.54 -1.11 -22.38
N LEU A 16 -13.26 -2.01 -23.33
CA LEU A 16 -14.09 -3.19 -23.61
C LEU A 16 -13.68 -4.46 -22.85
N ILE A 17 -12.62 -4.40 -22.02
CA ILE A 17 -12.11 -5.56 -21.28
C ILE A 17 -12.59 -5.53 -19.80
N SER A 18 -13.50 -4.64 -19.44
CA SER A 18 -14.10 -4.63 -18.10
C SER A 18 -15.15 -5.75 -17.99
N LYS A 19 -14.70 -6.95 -17.67
CA LYS A 19 -15.55 -8.02 -17.13
C LYS A 19 -15.67 -7.85 -15.61
N GLY A 20 -16.47 -6.89 -15.22
CA GLY A 20 -16.73 -6.66 -13.82
C GLY A 20 -18.21 -6.81 -13.52
N GLN A 21 -18.69 -8.03 -13.41
CA GLN A 21 -19.91 -8.40 -12.67
C GLN A 21 -20.05 -9.93 -12.67
N ASP A 22 -19.31 -10.58 -11.77
CA ASP A 22 -19.75 -11.89 -11.32
C ASP A 22 -20.98 -11.67 -10.44
N SER A 23 -22.04 -12.45 -10.71
CA SER A 23 -23.37 -12.20 -10.18
C SER A 23 -23.39 -12.20 -8.65
N LEU A 24 -24.11 -11.23 -8.09
CA LEU A 24 -24.40 -11.08 -6.66
C LEU A 24 -25.02 -12.36 -6.04
N ASP A 25 -25.61 -13.22 -6.86
CA ASP A 25 -26.25 -14.49 -6.46
C ASP A 25 -25.23 -15.55 -5.99
N ASP A 26 -23.99 -15.55 -6.48
CA ASP A 26 -22.92 -16.44 -6.01
C ASP A 26 -22.42 -16.05 -4.61
N LEU A 27 -22.59 -14.79 -4.21
CA LEU A 27 -22.24 -14.29 -2.89
C LEU A 27 -23.31 -14.62 -1.82
N LEU A 28 -24.55 -14.90 -2.22
CA LEU A 28 -25.66 -15.18 -1.32
C LEU A 28 -25.91 -16.68 -1.09
N GLY A 29 -25.34 -17.55 -1.91
CA GLY A 29 -25.63 -19.00 -1.93
C GLY A 29 -24.64 -19.91 -1.18
N SER A 30 -23.54 -19.41 -0.63
CA SER A 30 -22.57 -20.28 0.04
C SER A 30 -22.90 -20.50 1.52
N THR A 31 -23.31 -21.70 1.81
CA THR A 31 -23.32 -22.32 3.14
C THR A 31 -22.24 -21.80 4.05
N SER A 32 -22.63 -21.43 5.28
CA SER A 32 -21.77 -20.95 6.35
C SER A 32 -20.65 -21.94 6.69
N SER A 33 -19.53 -21.90 5.98
CA SER A 33 -18.32 -22.50 6.51
C SER A 33 -17.80 -21.55 7.59
N THR A 34 -17.75 -22.05 8.82
CA THR A 34 -17.24 -21.31 9.99
C THR A 34 -15.80 -20.83 9.84
N ASN A 35 -15.09 -21.37 8.85
CA ASN A 35 -13.65 -21.11 8.57
C ASN A 35 -13.42 -19.98 7.54
N LYS A 36 -14.35 -19.02 7.40
CA LYS A 36 -14.17 -17.89 6.49
C LYS A 36 -13.18 -16.86 7.06
N PRO A 37 -12.27 -16.32 6.24
CA PRO A 37 -11.44 -15.18 6.64
C PRO A 37 -12.29 -13.99 7.05
N ILE A 38 -11.83 -13.19 8.00
CA ILE A 38 -12.48 -11.92 8.35
C ILE A 38 -12.40 -10.98 7.14
N SER A 39 -13.55 -10.45 6.74
CA SER A 39 -13.69 -9.68 5.52
C SER A 39 -12.91 -8.37 5.48
N THR A 40 -12.62 -7.77 6.64
CA THR A 40 -11.96 -6.45 6.67
C THR A 40 -11.40 -6.17 8.06
N THR A 41 -10.09 -6.11 8.18
CA THR A 41 -9.39 -5.64 9.39
C THR A 41 -9.21 -4.13 9.31
N PHE A 42 -8.69 -3.63 8.21
CA PHE A 42 -8.60 -2.21 7.86
C PHE A 42 -9.44 -1.91 6.62
N SER A 43 -9.69 -0.64 6.31
CA SER A 43 -10.53 -0.23 5.18
C SER A 43 -9.76 -0.07 3.86
N SER A 44 -8.45 -0.15 3.88
CA SER A 44 -7.58 0.06 2.72
C SER A 44 -6.27 -0.70 2.88
N THR A 45 -5.56 -0.93 1.78
CA THR A 45 -4.21 -1.52 1.74
C THR A 45 -3.14 -0.63 2.40
N ARG A 46 -3.50 0.61 2.76
CA ARG A 46 -2.68 1.55 3.56
C ARG A 46 -3.49 2.03 4.76
N ILE A 47 -2.79 2.29 5.89
CA ILE A 47 -3.40 2.87 7.09
C ILE A 47 -3.40 4.38 6.95
N VAL A 48 -2.32 5.04 7.26
CA VAL A 48 -2.04 6.45 6.95
C VAL A 48 -0.94 6.52 5.91
N THR A 49 0.26 6.05 6.24
CA THR A 49 1.41 5.97 5.34
C THR A 49 1.87 4.53 5.13
N GLY A 50 1.82 3.71 6.14
CA GLY A 50 2.24 2.32 6.15
C GLY A 50 1.23 1.37 5.53
N HIS A 51 1.71 0.17 5.23
CA HIS A 51 0.86 -0.91 4.71
C HIS A 51 0.00 -1.51 5.82
N SER A 52 -1.28 -1.75 5.50
CA SER A 52 -2.15 -2.59 6.32
C SER A 52 -2.05 -4.05 5.89
N VAL A 53 -2.72 -4.95 6.63
CA VAL A 53 -2.86 -6.36 6.24
C VAL A 53 -3.91 -6.58 5.14
N GLU A 54 -4.54 -5.55 4.61
CA GLU A 54 -5.48 -5.72 3.50
C GLU A 54 -4.75 -6.05 2.20
N MET A 55 -5.30 -7.00 1.45
CA MET A 55 -4.80 -7.43 0.15
C MET A 55 -5.75 -6.97 -0.96
N ILE A 56 -5.21 -6.71 -2.14
CA ILE A 56 -6.01 -6.54 -3.35
C ILE A 56 -6.34 -7.95 -3.87
N PRO A 57 -7.62 -8.24 -4.20
CA PRO A 57 -8.02 -9.53 -4.73
C PRO A 57 -7.29 -9.89 -6.02
N LYS A 58 -7.19 -11.19 -6.31
CA LYS A 58 -6.59 -11.70 -7.55
C LYS A 58 -7.18 -11.04 -8.79
N GLY A 59 -6.31 -10.55 -9.68
CA GLY A 59 -6.67 -9.96 -10.96
C GLY A 59 -7.18 -8.53 -10.89
N VAL A 60 -7.22 -7.93 -9.68
CA VAL A 60 -7.65 -6.54 -9.47
C VAL A 60 -6.44 -5.63 -9.41
N GLY A 61 -6.53 -4.47 -10.05
CA GLY A 61 -5.54 -3.39 -10.00
C GLY A 61 -6.11 -2.15 -9.31
N GLU A 62 -5.28 -1.48 -8.52
CA GLU A 62 -5.61 -0.21 -7.86
C GLU A 62 -4.61 0.87 -8.29
N PHE A 63 -5.09 1.93 -8.93
CA PHE A 63 -4.29 3.12 -9.19
C PHE A 63 -4.46 4.11 -8.04
N ARG A 64 -3.33 4.58 -7.49
CA ARG A 64 -3.31 5.46 -6.32
C ARG A 64 -2.54 6.73 -6.59
N ILE A 65 -3.19 7.85 -6.27
CA ILE A 65 -2.57 9.17 -6.21
C ILE A 65 -2.49 9.57 -4.73
N SER A 66 -1.28 9.69 -4.21
CA SER A 66 -1.05 10.10 -2.82
C SER A 66 -0.47 11.51 -2.79
N HIS A 67 -1.05 12.37 -1.96
CA HIS A 67 -0.57 13.72 -1.73
C HIS A 67 -0.02 13.83 -0.31
N ARG A 68 1.12 14.47 -0.17
CA ARG A 68 1.66 14.92 1.11
C ARG A 68 1.83 16.42 1.03
N PHE A 69 1.15 17.13 1.91
CA PHE A 69 1.27 18.56 2.05
C PHE A 69 2.53 18.91 2.85
N GLY A 70 2.98 20.16 2.75
CA GLY A 70 4.06 20.72 3.55
C GLY A 70 3.64 20.96 5.00
N THR A 71 4.45 21.74 5.72
CA THR A 71 4.13 22.18 7.08
C THR A 71 3.00 23.23 7.07
N ILE A 72 2.24 23.28 8.15
CA ILE A 72 1.17 24.27 8.32
C ILE A 72 1.66 25.61 8.93
N GLU A 73 2.97 25.72 9.16
CA GLU A 73 3.59 26.81 9.91
C GLU A 73 3.43 28.19 9.22
N GLU A 74 3.50 28.21 7.90
CA GLU A 74 3.33 29.43 7.10
C GLU A 74 1.87 29.88 6.97
N GLY A 75 0.93 29.13 7.52
CA GLY A 75 -0.49 29.46 7.59
C GLY A 75 -1.12 29.70 6.21
N PHE A 76 -1.79 30.83 6.04
CA PHE A 76 -2.43 31.20 4.78
C PHE A 76 -1.46 31.57 3.66
N TYR A 77 -0.20 31.84 3.95
CA TYR A 77 0.79 32.26 2.94
C TYR A 77 1.06 31.16 1.90
N ASP A 78 1.23 29.92 2.36
CA ASP A 78 1.42 28.74 1.50
C ASP A 78 0.20 27.79 1.52
N ILE A 79 -0.98 28.35 1.89
CA ILE A 79 -2.26 27.64 1.99
C ILE A 79 -2.10 26.37 2.88
N PHE A 80 -1.54 26.54 4.09
CA PHE A 80 -1.31 25.47 5.05
C PHE A 80 -0.48 24.30 4.47
N GLY A 81 0.56 24.64 3.70
CA GLY A 81 1.49 23.67 3.11
C GLY A 81 1.04 23.08 1.78
N LEU A 82 -0.06 23.57 1.19
CA LEU A 82 -0.55 23.08 -0.11
C LEU A 82 0.45 23.35 -1.23
N ASP A 83 1.14 24.50 -1.21
CA ASP A 83 2.12 24.89 -2.23
C ASP A 83 3.36 23.97 -2.24
N GLN A 84 3.62 23.30 -1.14
CA GLN A 84 4.71 22.32 -0.99
C GLN A 84 4.27 20.88 -1.24
N ALA A 85 3.11 20.67 -1.84
CA ALA A 85 2.53 19.35 -2.05
C ALA A 85 3.46 18.43 -2.86
N LYS A 86 3.67 17.22 -2.35
CA LYS A 86 4.44 16.16 -3.00
C LYS A 86 3.48 15.06 -3.41
N ILE A 87 3.61 14.60 -4.64
CA ILE A 87 2.72 13.62 -5.24
C ILE A 87 3.47 12.29 -5.41
N ARG A 88 2.83 11.19 -5.03
CA ARG A 88 3.23 9.84 -5.42
C ARG A 88 2.13 9.22 -6.27
N LEU A 89 2.49 8.78 -7.47
CA LEU A 89 1.66 7.95 -8.33
C LEU A 89 2.08 6.50 -8.11
N GLY A 90 1.12 5.62 -7.89
CA GLY A 90 1.36 4.20 -7.69
C GLY A 90 0.30 3.34 -8.36
N TYR A 91 0.69 2.10 -8.65
CA TYR A 91 -0.19 1.06 -9.13
C TYR A 91 0.10 -0.21 -8.35
N ASP A 92 -0.93 -0.74 -7.71
CA ASP A 92 -0.89 -1.95 -6.90
C ASP A 92 -1.75 -3.02 -7.58
N TYR A 93 -1.30 -4.28 -7.59
CA TYR A 93 -1.98 -5.38 -8.30
C TYR A 93 -1.98 -6.67 -7.47
N GLY A 94 -3.13 -7.34 -7.40
CA GLY A 94 -3.28 -8.65 -6.79
C GLY A 94 -2.93 -9.77 -7.79
N ILE A 95 -1.77 -10.41 -7.60
CA ILE A 95 -1.36 -11.57 -8.42
C ILE A 95 -2.20 -12.78 -8.05
N THR A 96 -2.34 -13.00 -6.74
CA THR A 96 -3.22 -14.01 -6.13
C THR A 96 -3.88 -13.38 -4.91
N ASP A 97 -4.82 -14.07 -4.26
CA ASP A 97 -5.43 -13.59 -3.02
C ASP A 97 -4.42 -13.45 -1.86
N ASN A 98 -3.26 -14.10 -1.98
CA ASN A 98 -2.19 -14.09 -0.98
C ASN A 98 -0.91 -13.36 -1.42
N ILE A 99 -0.85 -12.85 -2.65
CA ILE A 99 0.32 -12.16 -3.19
C ILE A 99 -0.13 -10.90 -3.91
N MET A 100 0.35 -9.75 -3.45
CA MET A 100 0.17 -8.49 -4.16
C MET A 100 1.52 -7.79 -4.36
N VAL A 101 1.63 -7.08 -5.48
CA VAL A 101 2.80 -6.28 -5.83
C VAL A 101 2.36 -4.86 -6.16
N GLY A 102 3.28 -3.94 -6.10
CA GLY A 102 3.02 -2.59 -6.56
C GLY A 102 4.29 -1.86 -6.90
N PHE A 103 4.12 -0.82 -7.70
CA PHE A 103 5.19 0.10 -8.02
C PHE A 103 4.68 1.53 -7.94
N GLY A 104 5.58 2.46 -7.74
CA GLY A 104 5.22 3.85 -7.67
C GLY A 104 6.36 4.80 -7.98
N ARG A 105 6.00 6.06 -8.17
CA ARG A 105 6.95 7.14 -8.35
C ARG A 105 6.54 8.35 -7.54
N ASN A 106 7.45 8.82 -6.69
CA ASN A 106 7.29 10.03 -5.90
C ASN A 106 7.92 11.23 -6.64
N SER A 107 7.25 12.38 -6.66
CA SER A 107 7.81 13.62 -7.20
C SER A 107 8.97 14.16 -6.35
N HIS A 108 8.93 13.94 -5.02
CA HIS A 108 10.01 14.31 -4.12
C HIS A 108 11.23 13.43 -4.37
N ARG A 109 12.39 14.05 -4.64
CA ARG A 109 13.67 13.39 -4.94
C ARG A 109 13.60 12.40 -6.11
N LYS A 110 12.47 12.38 -6.87
CA LYS A 110 12.23 11.47 -8.02
C LYS A 110 12.44 10.00 -7.65
N VAL A 111 11.93 9.58 -6.51
CA VAL A 111 12.06 8.21 -6.00
C VAL A 111 11.10 7.30 -6.73
N TYR A 112 11.61 6.18 -7.25
CA TYR A 112 10.80 5.03 -7.68
C TYR A 112 10.78 4.00 -6.56
N ASP A 113 9.64 3.37 -6.35
CA ASP A 113 9.46 2.33 -5.36
C ASP A 113 8.71 1.13 -5.93
N ILE A 114 9.09 -0.04 -5.46
CA ILE A 114 8.40 -1.30 -5.72
C ILE A 114 8.17 -2.01 -4.39
N PHE A 115 7.13 -2.82 -4.32
CA PHE A 115 6.93 -3.70 -3.19
C PHE A 115 6.29 -5.02 -3.60
N ALA A 116 6.49 -6.03 -2.76
CA ALA A 116 5.77 -7.30 -2.77
C ALA A 116 5.27 -7.61 -1.36
N LYS A 117 4.01 -8.01 -1.24
CA LYS A 117 3.38 -8.38 0.02
C LYS A 117 2.82 -9.80 -0.08
N PHE A 118 3.11 -10.62 0.93
CA PHE A 118 2.77 -12.03 1.01
C PHE A 118 1.93 -12.27 2.25
N SER A 119 0.76 -12.89 2.09
CA SER A 119 -0.11 -13.30 3.20
C SER A 119 0.12 -14.78 3.52
N PHE A 120 0.48 -15.07 4.77
CA PHE A 120 0.71 -16.43 5.24
C PHE A 120 -0.46 -16.95 6.05
N LEU A 121 -1.06 -16.10 6.90
CA LEU A 121 -2.19 -16.43 7.74
C LEU A 121 -3.24 -15.32 7.63
N ASN A 122 -4.49 -15.70 7.54
CA ASN A 122 -5.63 -14.78 7.59
C ASN A 122 -6.50 -15.13 8.79
N GLN A 123 -6.79 -14.15 9.63
CA GLN A 123 -7.68 -14.33 10.76
C GLN A 123 -9.06 -14.80 10.29
N THR A 124 -9.61 -15.82 10.97
CA THR A 124 -10.93 -16.39 10.66
C THR A 124 -12.00 -15.90 11.62
N ILE A 125 -13.27 -15.96 11.18
CA ILE A 125 -14.42 -15.50 11.96
C ILE A 125 -14.60 -16.35 13.24
N ASP A 126 -14.36 -17.64 13.14
CA ASP A 126 -14.41 -18.60 14.27
C ASP A 126 -13.16 -18.54 15.17
N ASN A 127 -12.20 -17.68 14.82
CA ASN A 127 -10.93 -17.51 15.54
C ASN A 127 -10.05 -18.79 15.59
N SER A 128 -10.29 -19.76 14.68
CA SER A 128 -9.40 -20.93 14.52
C SER A 128 -7.99 -20.47 14.08
N THR A 129 -7.93 -19.43 13.26
CA THR A 129 -6.71 -18.63 13.02
C THR A 129 -6.91 -17.30 13.72
N PRO A 130 -6.21 -17.05 14.84
CA PRO A 130 -6.51 -15.88 15.70
C PRO A 130 -5.91 -14.56 15.24
N ILE A 131 -5.02 -14.58 14.25
CA ILE A 131 -4.30 -13.41 13.74
C ILE A 131 -4.14 -13.47 12.22
N THR A 132 -3.91 -12.31 11.61
CA THR A 132 -3.41 -12.19 10.24
C THR A 132 -1.91 -11.95 10.29
N LEU A 133 -1.14 -12.72 9.51
CA LEU A 133 0.31 -12.61 9.40
C LEU A 133 0.72 -12.43 7.95
N GLN A 134 1.47 -11.37 7.68
CA GLN A 134 1.96 -11.06 6.34
C GLN A 134 3.42 -10.58 6.38
N TYR A 135 4.08 -10.67 5.25
CA TYR A 135 5.42 -10.12 5.04
C TYR A 135 5.39 -9.14 3.89
N LEU A 136 6.04 -8.01 4.08
CA LEU A 136 6.21 -6.97 3.09
C LEU A 136 7.71 -6.78 2.83
N PHE A 137 8.08 -6.89 1.58
CA PHE A 137 9.35 -6.41 1.06
C PHE A 137 9.09 -5.17 0.20
N ALA A 138 9.82 -4.10 0.44
CA ALA A 138 9.79 -2.92 -0.42
C ALA A 138 11.21 -2.43 -0.69
N SER A 139 11.43 -1.94 -1.91
CA SER A 139 12.68 -1.32 -2.33
C SER A 139 12.38 0.01 -3.02
N SER A 140 13.19 1.00 -2.75
CA SER A 140 13.09 2.31 -3.38
C SER A 140 14.44 2.75 -3.93
N MET A 141 14.40 3.48 -5.04
CA MET A 141 15.56 4.02 -5.72
C MET A 141 15.39 5.51 -5.96
N GLU A 142 16.31 6.28 -5.44
CA GLU A 142 16.38 7.71 -5.70
C GLU A 142 17.06 8.01 -7.03
N THR A 143 16.37 8.78 -7.90
CA THR A 143 16.86 9.11 -9.24
C THR A 143 17.14 10.61 -9.42
N LEU A 144 17.14 11.39 -8.32
CA LEU A 144 17.51 12.80 -8.39
C LEU A 144 18.95 12.95 -8.90
N ARG A 145 19.16 13.90 -9.80
CA ARG A 145 20.50 14.20 -10.33
C ARG A 145 21.15 15.19 -9.39
N TYR A 146 22.24 14.76 -8.75
CA TYR A 146 23.11 15.60 -7.96
C TYR A 146 24.28 16.08 -8.81
N GLY A 147 24.88 17.20 -8.46
CA GLY A 147 26.09 17.70 -9.12
C GLY A 147 27.32 16.80 -8.93
N ILE A 148 27.24 15.80 -8.07
CA ILE A 148 28.26 14.79 -7.77
C ILE A 148 27.80 13.40 -8.22
N LYS A 149 28.76 12.53 -8.54
CA LYS A 149 28.45 11.12 -8.85
C LYS A 149 28.21 10.34 -7.55
N ILE A 150 26.96 9.95 -7.32
CA ILE A 150 26.58 9.03 -6.25
C ILE A 150 26.65 7.61 -6.80
N PRO A 151 27.34 6.66 -6.16
CA PRO A 151 27.34 5.24 -6.54
C PRO A 151 25.91 4.69 -6.67
N PHE A 152 25.71 3.80 -7.62
CA PHE A 152 24.37 3.28 -7.93
C PHE A 152 23.70 2.62 -6.72
N MET A 153 24.44 1.81 -5.96
CA MET A 153 23.92 1.10 -4.80
C MET A 153 23.48 2.05 -3.67
N GLN A 154 24.16 3.17 -3.48
CA GLN A 154 23.78 4.17 -2.46
C GLN A 154 22.46 4.90 -2.74
N ARG A 155 21.84 4.65 -3.90
CA ARG A 155 20.54 5.20 -4.26
C ARG A 155 19.37 4.33 -3.80
N PHE A 156 19.66 3.12 -3.29
CA PHE A 156 18.67 2.16 -2.88
C PHE A 156 18.43 2.20 -1.37
N ALA A 157 17.15 2.07 -1.01
CA ALA A 157 16.74 1.73 0.34
C ALA A 157 15.80 0.53 0.26
N GLN A 158 15.92 -0.40 1.20
CA GLN A 158 15.08 -1.59 1.29
C GLN A 158 14.40 -1.65 2.66
N ILE A 159 13.17 -2.11 2.67
CA ILE A 159 12.41 -2.35 3.90
C ILE A 159 11.89 -3.78 3.86
N ASN A 160 12.14 -4.48 4.95
CA ASN A 160 11.57 -5.79 5.26
C ASN A 160 10.67 -5.60 6.48
N GLN A 161 9.41 -5.97 6.37
CA GLN A 161 8.42 -5.71 7.42
C GLN A 161 7.52 -6.93 7.61
N VAL A 162 7.32 -7.33 8.84
CA VAL A 162 6.31 -8.32 9.21
C VAL A 162 5.08 -7.57 9.70
N LEU A 163 3.92 -7.88 9.15
CA LEU A 163 2.64 -7.30 9.53
C LEU A 163 1.87 -8.34 10.33
N VAL A 164 1.58 -8.04 11.60
CA VAL A 164 0.76 -8.90 12.46
C VAL A 164 -0.45 -8.09 12.88
N ALA A 165 -1.63 -8.55 12.51
CA ALA A 165 -2.88 -7.85 12.83
C ALA A 165 -3.90 -8.76 13.46
N LYS A 166 -4.76 -8.14 14.29
CA LYS A 166 -5.92 -8.78 14.91
C LYS A 166 -7.09 -7.82 14.93
N LYS A 167 -8.26 -8.33 14.53
CA LYS A 167 -9.53 -7.63 14.69
C LYS A 167 -10.30 -8.25 15.84
N ILE A 168 -10.79 -7.40 16.73
CA ILE A 168 -11.62 -7.75 17.90
C ILE A 168 -12.85 -6.85 17.82
N ASN A 169 -13.98 -7.38 17.35
CA ASN A 169 -15.21 -6.61 17.14
C ASN A 169 -14.95 -5.35 16.29
N ASN A 170 -15.11 -4.17 16.89
CA ASN A 170 -14.92 -2.86 16.23
C ASN A 170 -13.46 -2.35 16.26
N LEU A 171 -12.58 -3.02 17.00
CA LEU A 171 -11.17 -2.65 17.15
C LEU A 171 -10.29 -3.53 16.28
N SER A 172 -9.44 -2.91 15.47
CA SER A 172 -8.37 -3.59 14.74
C SER A 172 -7.03 -3.04 15.20
N LEU A 173 -6.11 -3.93 15.47
CA LEU A 173 -4.75 -3.63 15.92
C LEU A 173 -3.76 -4.24 14.94
N GLN A 174 -2.68 -3.54 14.65
CA GLN A 174 -1.58 -4.05 13.84
C GLN A 174 -0.25 -3.61 14.45
N ILE A 175 0.72 -4.52 14.46
CA ILE A 175 2.12 -4.24 14.78
C ILE A 175 2.99 -4.57 13.57
N MET A 176 4.08 -3.82 13.40
CA MET A 176 4.89 -3.85 12.19
C MET A 176 6.38 -3.77 12.53
N PRO A 177 7.00 -4.86 13.07
CA PRO A 177 8.46 -4.90 13.17
C PRO A 177 9.08 -4.78 11.78
N SER A 178 10.05 -3.90 11.67
CA SER A 178 10.63 -3.47 10.40
C SER A 178 12.15 -3.45 10.48
N LEU A 179 12.78 -3.90 9.40
CA LEU A 179 14.20 -3.78 9.15
C LEU A 179 14.41 -2.95 7.89
N MET A 180 15.04 -1.80 8.01
CA MET A 180 15.41 -0.95 6.88
C MET A 180 16.91 -1.01 6.64
N ILE A 181 17.29 -1.21 5.40
CA ILE A 181 18.67 -1.23 4.93
C ILE A 181 18.82 -0.08 3.94
N HIS A 182 19.73 0.83 4.23
CA HIS A 182 20.05 1.94 3.34
C HIS A 182 21.57 2.06 3.22
N GLU A 183 22.08 1.92 2.02
CA GLU A 183 23.51 1.98 1.75
C GLU A 183 23.91 3.45 1.52
N TYR A 184 24.07 4.21 2.61
CA TYR A 184 24.36 5.65 2.53
C TYR A 184 25.85 5.97 2.33
N ASP A 185 26.75 5.12 2.82
CA ASP A 185 28.20 5.32 2.69
C ASP A 185 28.90 3.96 2.51
N SER A 186 30.02 3.98 1.77
CA SER A 186 30.82 2.75 1.49
C SER A 186 31.45 2.14 2.74
N TYR A 187 31.35 2.80 3.88
CA TYR A 187 31.99 2.39 5.14
C TYR A 187 30.98 1.97 6.24
N ASP A 188 29.68 2.22 6.06
CA ASP A 188 28.70 1.92 7.11
C ASP A 188 27.43 1.30 6.51
N ASN A 189 27.18 0.03 6.81
CA ASN A 189 25.90 -0.60 6.54
C ASN A 189 24.87 -0.03 7.51
N ASN A 190 24.16 1.00 7.09
CA ASN A 190 23.11 1.61 7.89
C ASN A 190 21.88 0.70 7.91
N ILE A 191 21.85 -0.18 8.91
CA ILE A 191 20.71 -1.04 9.22
C ILE A 191 19.92 -0.38 10.34
N PHE A 192 18.66 -0.07 10.07
CA PHE A 192 17.74 0.51 11.04
C PHE A 192 16.65 -0.51 11.37
N THR A 193 16.42 -0.71 12.64
CA THR A 193 15.29 -1.51 13.13
C THR A 193 14.25 -0.61 13.77
N GLY A 194 12.98 -0.95 13.60
CA GLY A 194 11.88 -0.20 14.18
C GLY A 194 10.65 -1.06 14.37
N ILE A 195 9.73 -0.57 15.17
CA ILE A 195 8.42 -1.19 15.36
C ILE A 195 7.37 -0.11 15.09
N GLY A 196 6.54 -0.33 14.08
CA GLY A 196 5.35 0.46 13.82
C GLY A 196 4.13 -0.15 14.51
N GLY A 197 3.13 0.68 14.77
CA GLY A 197 1.86 0.25 15.31
C GLY A 197 0.71 0.97 14.63
N ALA A 198 -0.43 0.31 14.49
CA ALA A 198 -1.62 0.91 13.93
C ALA A 198 -2.88 0.42 14.63
N ILE A 199 -3.82 1.34 14.79
CA ILE A 199 -5.11 1.12 15.43
C ILE A 199 -6.19 1.64 14.50
N ARG A 200 -7.25 0.84 14.33
CA ARG A 200 -8.49 1.28 13.71
C ARG A 200 -9.65 0.98 14.65
N TYR A 201 -10.44 1.98 14.96
CA TYR A 201 -11.66 1.84 15.74
C TYR A 201 -12.88 2.27 14.92
N LEU A 202 -13.84 1.36 14.77
CA LEU A 202 -15.09 1.61 14.09
C LEU A 202 -16.10 2.23 15.05
N VAL A 203 -16.32 3.54 14.95
CA VAL A 203 -17.25 4.29 15.82
C VAL A 203 -18.71 4.01 15.47
N GLY A 204 -18.98 3.63 14.22
CA GLY A 204 -20.30 3.31 13.72
C GLY A 204 -20.24 2.59 12.38
N LYS A 205 -21.36 2.42 11.70
CA LYS A 205 -21.40 1.68 10.42
C LYS A 205 -20.60 2.36 9.28
N ARG A 206 -20.31 3.67 9.38
CA ARG A 206 -19.71 4.47 8.30
C ARG A 206 -18.47 5.27 8.71
N VAL A 207 -18.16 5.34 10.01
CA VAL A 207 -17.08 6.17 10.53
C VAL A 207 -16.08 5.31 11.28
N ALA A 208 -14.80 5.42 10.92
CA ALA A 208 -13.69 4.78 11.61
C ALA A 208 -12.58 5.79 11.89
N ILE A 209 -11.93 5.66 13.03
CA ILE A 209 -10.74 6.43 13.40
C ILE A 209 -9.54 5.51 13.19
N ASN A 210 -8.54 6.00 12.44
CA ASN A 210 -7.28 5.29 12.21
C ASN A 210 -6.15 6.11 12.81
N LEU A 211 -5.24 5.43 13.50
CA LEU A 211 -3.99 5.97 14.06
C LEU A 211 -2.84 5.07 13.61
N GLU A 212 -1.67 5.69 13.33
CA GLU A 212 -0.41 5.03 12.99
C GLU A 212 0.75 5.68 13.74
#